data_096d58c3786f6209fbe35f163327c0cd
#
_entry.id   096d58c3786f6209fbe35f163327c0cd
#
_cell.length_a   1.000
_cell.length_b   1.000
_cell.length_c   1.000
_cell.angle_alpha   90.00
_cell.angle_beta   90.00
_cell.angle_gamma   90.00
#
_symmetry.space_group_name_H-M   'P 1'
#
loop_
_entity.id
_entity.type
_entity.pdbx_description
1 polymer ?
#
loop_
_entity_poly.entity_id
_entity_poly.type
_entity_poly.pdbx_seq_one_letter_code
_entity_poly.pdbx_strand_id
1 'polypeptide(L)'
;MRRTIKINNEVLKQMKKIYYPKGCYYIDWMGFKVTEENKPSYHHIEKAEDLRKKKESDIATVENGAYLGKKSHELLHKIEVIDKDLYDSWNYIFSVINRMRTYPIDDVWNMVFDLQEKSVKLIEKSFKTKKLWYNQ
;
A
#
# COMPACT_ATOMS: atom_id res chain seq x y z
N MET A 1 12.63 15.97 12.36
CA MET A 1 11.64 15.16 11.63
C MET A 1 10.36 15.96 11.45
N ARG A 2 9.78 15.95 10.25
CA ARG A 2 8.52 16.62 10.00
C ARG A 2 7.39 15.95 10.79
N ARG A 3 6.42 16.76 11.24
CA ARG A 3 5.26 16.26 11.99
C ARG A 3 4.51 15.17 11.23
N THR A 4 4.29 15.34 9.93
CA THR A 4 3.60 14.37 9.07
C THR A 4 4.29 13.01 9.08
N ILE A 5 5.62 12.98 8.95
CA ILE A 5 6.41 11.73 8.97
C ILE A 5 6.27 11.03 10.30
N LYS A 6 6.32 11.78 11.40
CA LYS A 6 6.18 11.23 12.74
C LYS A 6 4.80 10.60 12.95
N ILE A 7 3.74 11.29 12.52
CA ILE A 7 2.37 10.80 12.61
C ILE A 7 2.21 9.52 11.77
N ASN A 8 2.71 9.53 10.53
CA ASN A 8 2.63 8.37 9.66
C ASN A 8 3.33 7.15 10.25
N ASN A 9 4.52 7.35 10.83
CA ASN A 9 5.27 6.25 11.44
C ASN A 9 4.55 5.64 12.64
N GLU A 10 3.89 6.47 13.44
CA GLU A 10 3.10 5.99 14.58
C GLU A 10 1.88 5.20 14.14
N VAL A 11 1.19 5.66 13.10
CA VAL A 11 0.05 4.94 12.52
C VAL A 11 0.50 3.61 11.94
N LEU A 12 1.64 3.57 11.24
CA LEU A 12 2.19 2.32 10.70
C LEU A 12 2.48 1.30 11.80
N LYS A 13 2.97 1.72 12.96
CA LYS A 13 3.19 0.83 14.09
C LYS A 13 1.88 0.22 14.59
N GLN A 14 0.83 1.03 14.66
CA GLN A 14 -0.50 0.57 15.05
C GLN A 14 -1.05 -0.43 14.02
N MET A 15 -0.92 -0.11 12.74
CA MET A 15 -1.37 -0.98 11.66
C MET A 15 -0.64 -2.33 11.66
N LYS A 16 0.65 -2.32 11.93
CA LYS A 16 1.43 -3.56 12.03
C LYS A 16 0.88 -4.48 13.11
N LYS A 17 0.50 -3.93 14.25
CA LYS A 17 -0.10 -4.72 15.34
C LYS A 17 -1.46 -5.31 14.98
N ILE A 18 -2.26 -4.57 14.22
CA ILE A 18 -3.61 -4.98 13.83
C ILE A 18 -3.55 -6.03 12.72
N TYR A 19 -2.79 -5.77 11.66
CA TYR A 19 -2.82 -6.56 10.43
C TYR A 19 -1.76 -7.65 10.35
N TYR A 20 -0.70 -7.57 11.17
CA TYR A 20 0.43 -8.51 11.12
C TYR A 20 0.71 -9.10 12.49
N PRO A 21 -0.20 -9.93 13.00
CA PRO A 21 0.06 -10.61 14.27
C PRO A 21 1.27 -11.54 14.13
N LYS A 22 1.86 -11.88 15.26
CA LYS A 22 3.06 -12.72 15.32
C LYS A 22 2.85 -14.02 14.54
N GLY A 23 3.81 -14.36 13.69
CA GLY A 23 3.78 -15.57 12.89
C GLY A 23 3.21 -15.40 11.48
N CYS A 24 2.70 -14.23 11.14
CA CYS A 24 2.21 -13.97 9.81
C CYS A 24 3.34 -13.74 8.81
N TYR A 25 3.09 -14.11 7.57
CA TYR A 25 4.00 -13.78 6.47
C TYR A 25 3.98 -12.27 6.23
N TYR A 26 5.15 -11.63 6.31
CA TYR A 26 5.24 -10.17 6.28
C TYR A 26 5.36 -9.65 4.85
N ILE A 27 4.22 -9.49 4.21
CA ILE A 27 4.09 -8.85 2.89
C ILE A 27 3.17 -7.64 3.01
N ASP A 28 3.37 -6.64 2.16
CA ASP A 28 2.50 -5.47 2.16
C ASP A 28 1.17 -5.75 1.44
N TRP A 29 0.30 -4.74 1.39
CA TRP A 29 -1.04 -4.91 0.81
C TRP A 29 -1.04 -4.96 -0.72
N MET A 30 0.11 -4.80 -1.36
CA MET A 30 0.29 -5.09 -2.79
C MET A 30 0.95 -6.45 -3.04
N GLY A 31 1.22 -7.20 -1.97
CA GLY A 31 1.76 -8.56 -2.07
C GLY A 31 3.27 -8.64 -2.19
N PHE A 32 3.98 -7.54 -1.99
CA PHE A 32 5.45 -7.52 -2.03
C PHE A 32 6.04 -7.65 -0.63
N LYS A 33 7.19 -8.29 -0.53
CA LYS A 33 7.88 -8.45 0.75
C LYS A 33 8.29 -7.11 1.33
N VAL A 34 8.08 -6.95 2.63
CA VAL A 34 8.58 -5.79 3.38
C VAL A 34 10.00 -6.14 3.85
N THR A 35 10.98 -5.37 3.38
CA THR A 35 12.40 -5.61 3.61
C THR A 35 13.12 -4.28 3.86
N GLU A 36 14.45 -4.34 4.07
CA GLU A 36 15.25 -3.12 4.15
C GLU A 36 15.18 -2.26 2.88
N GLU A 37 14.98 -2.90 1.72
CA GLU A 37 14.85 -2.20 0.44
C GLU A 37 13.43 -1.72 0.16
N ASN A 38 12.46 -2.27 0.88
CA ASN A 38 11.04 -1.95 0.71
C ASN A 38 10.42 -1.71 2.08
N LYS A 39 10.93 -0.70 2.79
CA LYS A 39 10.51 -0.37 4.16
C LYS A 39 9.06 0.11 4.21
N PRO A 40 8.39 -0.06 5.36
CA PRO A 40 7.00 0.38 5.50
C PRO A 40 6.80 1.85 5.16
N SER A 41 5.72 2.12 4.46
CA SER A 41 5.30 3.46 4.04
C SER A 41 3.77 3.55 4.16
N TYR A 42 3.30 4.71 4.60
CA TYR A 42 1.87 4.96 4.75
C TYR A 42 1.30 5.48 3.43
N HIS A 43 0.25 4.83 2.94
CA HIS A 43 -0.51 5.29 1.77
C HIS A 43 -1.89 5.77 2.23
N HIS A 44 -2.26 6.98 1.84
CA HIS A 44 -3.60 7.51 2.05
C HIS A 44 -4.55 6.89 1.02
N ILE A 45 -5.52 6.10 1.48
CA ILE A 45 -6.54 5.52 0.59
C ILE A 45 -7.34 6.64 -0.04
N GLU A 46 -7.80 7.60 0.80
CA GLU A 46 -8.34 8.85 0.33
C GLU A 46 -7.24 9.91 0.42
N LYS A 47 -6.93 10.57 -0.69
CA LYS A 47 -5.79 11.48 -0.76
C LYS A 47 -5.89 12.62 0.24
N ALA A 48 -4.75 13.04 0.78
CA ALA A 48 -4.67 14.16 1.72
C ALA A 48 -5.25 15.45 1.14
N GLU A 49 -5.06 15.71 -0.14
CA GLU A 49 -5.59 16.88 -0.84
C GLU A 49 -7.12 16.91 -0.86
N ASP A 50 -7.77 15.76 -0.88
CA ASP A 50 -9.23 15.65 -0.84
C ASP A 50 -9.76 15.85 0.59
N LEU A 51 -8.89 15.75 1.59
CA LEU A 51 -9.20 15.90 3.01
C LEU A 51 -8.59 17.17 3.60
N ARG A 52 -8.23 18.13 2.76
CA ARG A 52 -7.47 19.33 3.16
C ARG A 52 -8.10 20.16 4.27
N LYS A 53 -9.41 20.02 4.51
CA LYS A 53 -10.12 20.74 5.59
C LYS A 53 -9.97 20.06 6.95
N LYS A 54 -9.43 18.83 6.96
CA LYS A 54 -9.22 18.07 8.19
C LYS A 54 -7.82 18.34 8.74
N LYS A 55 -7.66 18.14 10.04
CA LYS A 55 -6.33 18.19 10.64
C LYS A 55 -5.48 17.06 10.10
N GLU A 56 -4.17 17.27 10.01
CA GLU A 56 -3.22 16.28 9.54
C GLU A 56 -3.34 14.95 10.29
N SER A 57 -3.54 15.00 11.60
CA SER A 57 -3.76 13.81 12.44
C SER A 57 -5.03 13.04 12.09
N ASP A 58 -6.03 13.72 11.49
CA ASP A 58 -7.27 13.08 11.06
C ASP A 58 -7.15 12.46 9.66
N ILE A 59 -6.21 12.96 8.85
CA ILE A 59 -5.93 12.44 7.51
C ILE A 59 -5.10 11.17 7.59
N ALA A 60 -4.03 11.20 8.39
CA ALA A 60 -3.14 10.07 8.60
C ALA A 60 -3.65 9.23 9.78
N THR A 61 -4.59 8.35 9.50
CA THR A 61 -5.23 7.47 10.50
C THR A 61 -5.16 6.03 10.04
N VAL A 62 -5.39 5.10 10.98
CA VAL A 62 -5.52 3.68 10.63
C VAL A 62 -6.65 3.49 9.61
N GLU A 63 -7.76 4.19 9.82
CA GLU A 63 -8.98 4.06 8.99
C GLU A 63 -8.77 4.49 7.53
N ASN A 64 -7.82 5.37 7.26
CA ASN A 64 -7.53 5.86 5.92
C ASN A 64 -6.20 5.33 5.37
N GLY A 65 -5.58 4.37 6.05
CA GLY A 65 -4.25 3.89 5.71
C GLY A 65 -4.23 2.59 4.96
N ALA A 66 -3.24 2.46 4.06
CA ALA A 66 -2.83 1.19 3.51
C ALA A 66 -1.35 0.97 3.88
N TYR A 67 -1.03 -0.27 4.25
CA TYR A 67 0.32 -0.64 4.67
C TYR A 67 1.11 -1.13 3.47
N LEU A 68 1.98 -0.29 2.94
CA LEU A 68 2.78 -0.59 1.76
C LEU A 68 4.27 -0.49 2.11
N GLY A 69 5.10 -1.19 1.33
CA GLY A 69 6.52 -0.89 1.32
C GLY A 69 6.76 0.38 0.50
N LYS A 70 7.86 1.06 0.74
CA LYS A 70 8.21 2.31 0.04
C LYS A 70 8.29 2.11 -1.48
N LYS A 71 8.88 1.01 -1.92
CA LYS A 71 9.00 0.68 -3.35
C LYS A 71 7.64 0.34 -3.96
N SER A 72 6.81 -0.37 -3.21
CA SER A 72 5.44 -0.67 -3.64
C SER A 72 4.63 0.61 -3.79
N HIS A 73 4.79 1.55 -2.87
CA HIS A 73 4.13 2.86 -2.90
C HIS A 73 4.55 3.66 -4.14
N GLU A 74 5.84 3.65 -4.48
CA GLU A 74 6.35 4.29 -5.70
C GLU A 74 5.75 3.64 -6.95
N LEU A 75 5.65 2.30 -6.96
CA LEU A 75 5.03 1.55 -8.05
C LEU A 75 3.56 1.95 -8.21
N LEU A 76 2.83 2.04 -7.10
CA LEU A 76 1.43 2.45 -7.09
C LEU A 76 1.23 3.82 -7.74
N HIS A 77 2.08 4.78 -7.44
CA HIS A 77 2.00 6.12 -8.02
C HIS A 77 2.35 6.14 -9.52
N LYS A 78 3.22 5.25 -9.97
CA LYS A 78 3.44 5.07 -11.41
C LYS A 78 2.19 4.52 -12.09
N ILE A 79 1.51 3.57 -11.47
CA ILE A 79 0.25 3.03 -11.96
C ILE A 79 -0.80 4.13 -12.05
N GLU A 80 -0.88 4.99 -11.06
CA GLU A 80 -1.82 6.11 -11.04
C GLU A 80 -1.70 6.98 -12.28
N VAL A 81 -0.48 7.25 -12.74
CA VAL A 81 -0.21 8.08 -13.92
C VAL A 81 -0.61 7.36 -15.21
N ILE A 82 -0.41 6.04 -15.29
CA ILE A 82 -0.59 5.27 -16.53
C ILE A 82 -2.02 4.74 -16.67
N ASP A 83 -2.60 4.25 -15.58
CA ASP A 83 -3.88 3.56 -15.57
C ASP A 83 -4.63 3.87 -14.28
N LYS A 84 -5.45 4.90 -14.36
CA LYS A 84 -6.25 5.37 -13.22
C LYS A 84 -7.20 4.29 -12.70
N ASP A 85 -7.78 3.50 -13.60
CA ASP A 85 -8.73 2.45 -13.21
C ASP A 85 -8.04 1.37 -12.38
N LEU A 86 -6.82 0.99 -12.76
CA LEU A 86 -6.04 0.03 -11.99
C LEU A 86 -5.64 0.60 -10.62
N TYR A 87 -5.27 1.88 -10.58
CA TYR A 87 -5.01 2.58 -9.32
C TYR A 87 -6.23 2.57 -8.41
N ASP A 88 -7.41 2.87 -8.95
CA ASP A 88 -8.66 2.86 -8.19
C ASP A 88 -8.99 1.45 -7.69
N SER A 89 -8.70 0.42 -8.48
CA SER A 89 -8.88 -0.97 -8.08
C SER A 89 -8.00 -1.32 -6.87
N TRP A 90 -6.76 -0.84 -6.85
CA TRP A 90 -5.88 -1.00 -5.69
C TRP A 90 -6.46 -0.35 -4.44
N ASN A 91 -6.92 0.89 -4.56
CA ASN A 91 -7.51 1.60 -3.42
C ASN A 91 -8.79 0.92 -2.92
N TYR A 92 -9.56 0.33 -3.82
CA TYR A 92 -10.72 -0.47 -3.42
C TYR A 92 -10.29 -1.67 -2.55
N ILE A 93 -9.29 -2.43 -3.00
CA ILE A 93 -8.78 -3.56 -2.23
C ILE A 93 -8.20 -3.10 -0.89
N PHE A 94 -7.46 -2.00 -0.87
CA PHE A 94 -6.93 -1.46 0.37
C PHE A 94 -8.05 -1.12 1.36
N SER A 95 -9.15 -0.57 0.87
CA SER A 95 -10.30 -0.27 1.73
C SER A 95 -10.95 -1.53 2.27
N VAL A 96 -11.00 -2.59 1.49
CA VAL A 96 -11.51 -3.90 1.94
C VAL A 96 -10.62 -4.46 3.05
N ILE A 97 -9.31 -4.51 2.85
CA ILE A 97 -8.37 -4.98 3.86
C ILE A 97 -8.47 -4.13 5.11
N ASN A 98 -8.47 -2.80 4.93
CA ASN A 98 -8.51 -1.87 6.06
C ASN A 98 -9.71 -2.14 6.97
N ARG A 99 -10.89 -2.34 6.39
CA ARG A 99 -12.12 -2.58 7.17
C ARG A 99 -12.13 -3.91 7.92
N MET A 100 -11.36 -4.88 7.47
CA MET A 100 -11.32 -6.20 8.12
C MET A 100 -10.62 -6.17 9.48
N ARG A 101 -9.69 -5.25 9.69
CA ARG A 101 -8.93 -5.09 10.95
C ARG A 101 -8.24 -6.38 11.40
N THR A 102 -7.76 -7.16 10.45
CA THR A 102 -7.04 -8.41 10.73
C THR A 102 -6.18 -8.78 9.52
N TYR A 103 -5.30 -9.74 9.70
CA TYR A 103 -4.51 -10.28 8.59
C TYR A 103 -5.47 -10.81 7.51
N PRO A 104 -5.29 -10.43 6.23
CA PRO A 104 -6.23 -10.81 5.19
C PRO A 104 -6.38 -12.31 5.00
N ILE A 105 -7.60 -12.76 4.69
CA ILE A 105 -7.86 -14.14 4.35
C ILE A 105 -7.36 -14.47 2.94
N ASP A 106 -7.24 -15.74 2.61
CA ASP A 106 -6.67 -16.20 1.34
C ASP A 106 -7.39 -15.63 0.11
N ASP A 107 -8.72 -15.52 0.15
CA ASP A 107 -9.48 -14.95 -0.98
C ASP A 107 -9.06 -13.50 -1.27
N VAL A 108 -8.79 -12.72 -0.24
CA VAL A 108 -8.33 -11.34 -0.39
C VAL A 108 -6.91 -11.33 -0.95
N TRP A 109 -6.02 -12.19 -0.44
CA TRP A 109 -4.67 -12.31 -0.98
C TRP A 109 -4.67 -12.72 -2.45
N ASN A 110 -5.59 -13.60 -2.86
CA ASN A 110 -5.72 -13.96 -4.27
C ASN A 110 -6.06 -12.76 -5.14
N MET A 111 -6.95 -11.88 -4.67
CA MET A 111 -7.28 -10.63 -5.36
C MET A 111 -6.07 -9.70 -5.45
N VAL A 112 -5.30 -9.60 -4.36
CA VAL A 112 -4.07 -8.80 -4.33
C VAL A 112 -3.07 -9.31 -5.36
N PHE A 113 -2.82 -10.61 -5.40
CA PHE A 113 -1.85 -11.19 -6.34
C PHE A 113 -2.31 -11.07 -7.80
N ASP A 114 -3.61 -11.14 -8.07
CA ASP A 114 -4.13 -10.89 -9.42
C ASP A 114 -3.87 -9.45 -9.87
N LEU A 115 -4.12 -8.48 -9.01
CA LEU A 115 -3.82 -7.08 -9.31
C LEU A 115 -2.31 -6.83 -9.40
N GLN A 116 -1.53 -7.49 -8.57
CA GLN A 116 -0.07 -7.40 -8.62
C GLN A 116 0.44 -7.84 -10.00
N GLU A 117 -0.04 -8.98 -10.51
CA GLU A 117 0.37 -9.48 -11.81
C GLU A 117 0.03 -8.50 -12.93
N LYS A 118 -1.19 -7.95 -12.93
CA LYS A 118 -1.61 -6.93 -13.90
C LYS A 118 -0.73 -5.69 -13.82
N SER A 119 -0.39 -5.27 -12.61
CA SER A 119 0.44 -4.08 -12.36
C SER A 119 1.87 -4.28 -12.88
N VAL A 120 2.45 -5.44 -12.60
CA VAL A 120 3.81 -5.78 -13.06
C VAL A 120 3.86 -5.77 -14.59
N LYS A 121 2.90 -6.42 -15.24
CA LYS A 121 2.83 -6.47 -16.71
C LYS A 121 2.67 -5.07 -17.30
N LEU A 122 1.84 -4.24 -16.69
CA LEU A 122 1.62 -2.86 -17.15
C LEU A 122 2.90 -2.04 -17.07
N ILE A 123 3.62 -2.11 -15.95
CA ILE A 123 4.85 -1.35 -15.74
C ILE A 123 5.96 -1.83 -16.66
N GLU A 124 6.13 -3.13 -16.82
CA GLU A 124 7.13 -3.69 -17.73
C GLU A 124 6.89 -3.23 -19.18
N LYS A 125 5.64 -3.24 -19.61
CA LYS A 125 5.25 -2.78 -20.94
C LYS A 125 5.45 -1.28 -21.13
N SER A 126 5.02 -0.48 -20.14
CA SER A 126 5.01 0.98 -20.24
C SER A 126 6.41 1.60 -20.14
N PHE A 127 7.28 1.03 -19.34
CA PHE A 127 8.64 1.53 -19.14
C PHE A 127 9.71 0.69 -19.82
N LYS A 128 9.31 -0.37 -20.55
CA LYS A 128 10.21 -1.30 -21.24
C LYS A 128 11.29 -1.85 -20.29
N THR A 129 10.93 -2.06 -19.04
CA THR A 129 11.81 -2.54 -18.00
C THR A 129 11.66 -4.06 -17.91
N LYS A 130 12.76 -4.79 -18.06
CA LYS A 130 12.75 -6.25 -17.97
C LYS A 130 12.93 -6.75 -16.55
N LYS A 131 13.60 -5.96 -15.71
CA LYS A 131 13.87 -6.30 -14.32
C LYS A 131 13.45 -5.17 -13.40
N LEU A 132 12.53 -5.47 -12.52
CA LEU A 132 12.11 -4.54 -11.47
C LEU A 132 12.74 -4.98 -10.14
N TRP A 133 12.80 -4.07 -9.17
CA TRP A 133 13.46 -4.29 -7.89
C TRP A 133 12.99 -5.58 -7.19
N TYR A 134 11.74 -5.96 -7.37
CA TYR A 134 11.16 -7.16 -6.73
C TYR A 134 11.43 -8.45 -7.50
N ASN A 135 12.03 -8.37 -8.68
CA ASN A 135 12.39 -9.53 -9.50
C ASN A 135 13.86 -9.92 -9.37
N GLN A 136 14.58 -9.22 -8.52
CA GLN A 136 16.00 -9.49 -8.30
C GLN A 136 16.22 -10.56 -7.24
#